data_d1db51bac7eb457d5fef756f1fdb2883
#
_entry.id   d1db51bac7eb457d5fef756f1fdb2883
#
_cell.length_a   1.000
_cell.length_b   1.000
_cell.length_c   1.000
_cell.angle_alpha   90.00
_cell.angle_beta   90.00
_cell.angle_gamma   90.00
#
_symmetry.space_group_name_H-M   'P 1'
#
loop_
_entity.id
_entity.type
_entity.pdbx_description
1 polymer ?
#
loop_
_entity_poly.entity_id
_entity_poly.type
_entity_poly.pdbx_seq_one_letter_code
_entity_poly.pdbx_strand_id
1 'polypeptide(L)'
;VTQKTILRYPSLSVASAFEKEQALIHRVEQGELNEALLLWQPDAQTLVLPAGQKWPQTPELRRALSSLGWHVQSRRTGGAPVPQLPGVINVSYLTVWPNNTPYHIQTAYQYFCTILQSFFHQLGIATTVGDTPGSYCDGDYNLNIDGKKVVGTAQRILRLSAGAGMGADDAKQTVMLAQACLLIDADCQHIVAPVSLCNQLCGHADRIEAEVHTSLAAHLDELPTIEQLFQLLTQAFMARPPLVVGKA
;
A
#
# COMPACT_ATOMS: atom_id res chain seq x y z
N VAL A 1 -24.62 8.56 10.52
CA VAL A 1 -24.46 7.41 9.60
C VAL A 1 -23.05 7.44 9.09
N THR A 2 -22.28 6.37 9.34
CA THR A 2 -20.88 6.26 8.87
C THR A 2 -20.89 6.15 7.35
N GLN A 3 -20.40 7.17 6.66
CA GLN A 3 -20.33 7.15 5.20
C GLN A 3 -19.04 6.43 4.78
N LYS A 4 -19.20 5.33 4.04
CA LYS A 4 -18.11 4.50 3.52
C LYS A 4 -18.15 4.49 2.00
N THR A 5 -16.99 4.40 1.36
CA THR A 5 -16.90 4.22 -0.08
C THR A 5 -15.86 3.16 -0.42
N ILE A 6 -16.12 2.40 -1.49
CA ILE A 6 -15.20 1.40 -2.04
C ILE A 6 -15.07 1.66 -3.52
N LEU A 7 -13.84 1.91 -3.96
CA LEU A 7 -13.50 2.09 -5.36
C LEU A 7 -12.62 0.92 -5.83
N ARG A 8 -12.90 0.39 -7.01
CA ARG A 8 -12.18 -0.75 -7.60
C ARG A 8 -11.83 -0.42 -9.05
N TYR A 9 -10.56 -0.56 -9.40
CA TYR A 9 -10.05 -0.30 -10.75
C TYR A 9 -9.14 -1.46 -11.18
N PRO A 10 -9.63 -2.38 -12.03
CA PRO A 10 -8.84 -3.51 -12.51
C PRO A 10 -7.69 -3.09 -13.44
N SER A 11 -7.70 -1.84 -13.90
CA SER A 11 -6.61 -1.24 -14.66
C SER A 11 -6.62 0.27 -14.43
N LEU A 12 -5.51 0.83 -13.91
CA LEU A 12 -5.41 2.24 -13.58
C LEU A 12 -3.95 2.69 -13.58
N SER A 13 -3.66 3.86 -14.15
CA SER A 13 -2.32 4.44 -14.05
C SER A 13 -1.99 4.85 -12.62
N VAL A 14 -0.71 4.75 -12.26
CA VAL A 14 -0.22 5.18 -10.93
C VAL A 14 -0.57 6.64 -10.65
N ALA A 15 -0.46 7.52 -11.65
CA ALA A 15 -0.82 8.94 -11.50
C ALA A 15 -2.30 9.10 -11.15
N SER A 16 -3.19 8.46 -11.92
CA SER A 16 -4.63 8.49 -11.66
C SER A 16 -5.01 7.87 -10.32
N ALA A 17 -4.31 6.81 -9.89
CA ALA A 17 -4.53 6.21 -8.58
C ALA A 17 -4.22 7.20 -7.44
N PHE A 18 -3.12 7.94 -7.55
CA PHE A 18 -2.76 8.98 -6.57
C PHE A 18 -3.76 10.15 -6.57
N GLU A 19 -4.28 10.56 -7.74
CA GLU A 19 -5.35 11.57 -7.81
C GLU A 19 -6.63 11.09 -7.11
N LYS A 20 -7.02 9.83 -7.32
CA LYS A 20 -8.20 9.24 -6.66
C LYS A 20 -8.00 9.12 -5.15
N GLU A 21 -6.82 8.69 -4.70
CA GLU A 21 -6.49 8.66 -3.28
C GLU A 21 -6.57 10.07 -2.66
N GLN A 22 -6.03 11.08 -3.33
CA GLN A 22 -6.09 12.46 -2.87
C GLN A 22 -7.54 12.99 -2.82
N ALA A 23 -8.37 12.64 -3.80
CA ALA A 23 -9.80 12.98 -3.79
C ALA A 23 -10.56 12.33 -2.62
N LEU A 24 -10.22 11.08 -2.27
CA LEU A 24 -10.79 10.40 -1.09
C LEU A 24 -10.36 11.09 0.22
N ILE A 25 -9.08 11.48 0.33
CA ILE A 25 -8.59 12.25 1.48
C ILE A 25 -9.39 13.54 1.63
N HIS A 26 -9.58 14.27 0.55
CA HIS A 26 -10.36 15.52 0.56
C HIS A 26 -11.81 15.29 1.00
N ARG A 27 -12.47 14.23 0.54
CA ARG A 27 -13.84 13.88 0.97
C ARG A 27 -13.92 13.53 2.45
N VAL A 28 -12.88 12.88 3.00
CA VAL A 28 -12.79 12.65 4.45
C VAL A 28 -12.59 13.97 5.19
N GLU A 29 -11.77 14.87 4.67
CA GLU A 29 -11.53 16.21 5.22
C GLU A 29 -12.82 17.07 5.25
N GLN A 30 -13.68 16.94 4.23
CA GLN A 30 -14.97 17.62 4.18
C GLN A 30 -16.05 16.95 5.07
N GLY A 31 -15.71 15.84 5.73
CA GLY A 31 -16.69 15.10 6.56
C GLY A 31 -17.70 14.28 5.76
N GLU A 32 -17.51 14.16 4.44
CA GLU A 32 -18.38 13.35 3.58
C GLU A 32 -18.17 11.85 3.79
N LEU A 33 -16.97 11.46 4.20
CA LEU A 33 -16.57 10.07 4.42
C LEU A 33 -15.86 9.92 5.74
N ASN A 34 -16.13 8.81 6.43
CA ASN A 34 -15.34 8.39 7.59
C ASN A 34 -14.39 7.23 7.25
N GLU A 35 -14.63 6.62 6.08
CA GLU A 35 -13.87 5.45 5.65
C GLU A 35 -13.90 5.31 4.13
N ALA A 36 -12.75 4.94 3.55
CA ALA A 36 -12.63 4.65 2.14
C ALA A 36 -11.65 3.51 1.87
N LEU A 37 -11.99 2.67 0.89
CA LEU A 37 -11.13 1.63 0.36
C LEU A 37 -10.96 1.86 -1.14
N LEU A 38 -9.71 1.98 -1.59
CA LEU A 38 -9.34 2.03 -3.00
C LEU A 38 -8.50 0.80 -3.33
N LEU A 39 -9.01 -0.02 -4.24
CA LEU A 39 -8.34 -1.19 -4.79
C LEU A 39 -8.02 -0.93 -6.26
N TRP A 40 -6.79 -1.16 -6.67
CA TRP A 40 -6.42 -0.94 -8.06
C TRP A 40 -5.23 -1.80 -8.50
N GLN A 41 -5.21 -2.12 -9.80
CA GLN A 41 -4.08 -2.75 -10.46
C GLN A 41 -3.42 -1.73 -11.40
N PRO A 42 -2.08 -1.62 -11.39
CA PRO A 42 -1.36 -0.78 -12.35
C PRO A 42 -1.57 -1.24 -13.79
N ASP A 43 -1.73 -0.29 -14.70
CA ASP A 43 -1.88 -0.53 -16.14
C ASP A 43 -0.53 -0.63 -16.88
N ALA A 44 0.56 -0.15 -16.27
CA ALA A 44 1.89 -0.10 -16.84
C ALA A 44 2.98 -0.25 -15.78
N GLN A 45 4.16 -0.67 -16.24
CA GLN A 45 5.35 -0.77 -15.40
C GLN A 45 5.83 0.61 -14.96
N THR A 46 5.80 0.87 -13.66
CA THR A 46 6.14 2.16 -13.07
C THR A 46 6.94 1.97 -11.79
N LEU A 47 8.14 2.52 -11.70
CA LEU A 47 8.87 2.60 -10.43
C LEU A 47 8.41 3.84 -9.66
N VAL A 48 7.79 3.62 -8.51
CA VAL A 48 7.31 4.68 -7.63
C VAL A 48 8.37 5.04 -6.62
N LEU A 49 8.91 6.24 -6.72
CA LEU A 49 9.91 6.78 -5.81
C LEU A 49 9.24 7.43 -4.59
N PRO A 50 9.82 7.27 -3.39
CA PRO A 50 9.32 7.92 -2.19
C PRO A 50 9.58 9.43 -2.19
N ALA A 51 8.90 10.15 -1.31
CA ALA A 51 9.24 11.55 -1.03
C ALA A 51 10.64 11.68 -0.44
N GLY A 52 11.28 12.82 -0.70
CA GLY A 52 12.61 13.16 -0.18
C GLY A 52 13.71 13.13 -1.23
N GLN A 53 14.96 13.33 -0.79
CA GLN A 53 16.12 13.49 -1.66
C GLN A 53 16.97 12.20 -1.81
N LYS A 54 16.58 11.14 -1.11
CA LYS A 54 17.37 9.89 -1.11
C LYS A 54 17.37 9.20 -2.49
N TRP A 55 16.26 9.31 -3.24
CA TRP A 55 16.12 8.82 -4.62
C TRP A 55 15.65 9.95 -5.54
N PRO A 56 16.56 10.83 -6.00
CA PRO A 56 16.19 11.97 -6.83
C PRO A 56 15.80 11.50 -8.25
N GLN A 57 14.75 12.10 -8.81
CA GLN A 57 14.34 11.84 -10.19
C GLN A 57 15.24 12.56 -11.20
N THR A 58 16.46 12.06 -11.40
CA THR A 58 17.38 12.62 -12.40
C THR A 58 16.97 12.21 -13.83
N PRO A 59 17.36 13.02 -14.86
CA PRO A 59 17.17 12.63 -16.25
C PRO A 59 17.89 11.31 -16.61
N GLU A 60 19.01 11.03 -15.96
CA GLU A 60 19.76 9.78 -16.11
C GLU A 60 18.96 8.58 -15.60
N LEU A 61 18.43 8.65 -14.37
CA LEU A 61 17.57 7.61 -13.79
C LEU A 61 16.35 7.35 -14.68
N ARG A 62 15.69 8.41 -15.15
CA ARG A 62 14.53 8.27 -16.04
C ARG A 62 14.87 7.56 -17.34
N ARG A 63 15.99 7.93 -17.99
CA ARG A 63 16.45 7.27 -19.23
C ARG A 63 16.80 5.81 -18.99
N ALA A 64 17.54 5.50 -17.93
CA ALA A 64 17.95 4.15 -17.60
C ALA A 64 16.74 3.24 -17.32
N LEU A 65 15.75 3.70 -16.55
CA LEU A 65 14.53 2.95 -16.29
C LEU A 65 13.67 2.82 -17.54
N SER A 66 13.56 3.87 -18.36
CA SER A 66 12.83 3.82 -19.63
C SER A 66 13.42 2.80 -20.60
N SER A 67 14.76 2.61 -20.64
CA SER A 67 15.40 1.58 -21.46
C SER A 67 15.06 0.15 -21.02
N LEU A 68 14.60 -0.04 -19.77
CA LEU A 68 14.05 -1.29 -19.25
C LEU A 68 12.52 -1.39 -19.39
N GLY A 69 11.86 -0.40 -20.02
CA GLY A 69 10.40 -0.34 -20.17
C GLY A 69 9.67 0.18 -18.94
N TRP A 70 10.36 0.81 -17.98
CA TRP A 70 9.77 1.34 -16.75
C TRP A 70 9.56 2.85 -16.79
N HIS A 71 8.36 3.30 -16.43
CA HIS A 71 8.07 4.68 -16.10
C HIS A 71 8.55 5.04 -14.69
N VAL A 72 8.65 6.33 -14.40
CA VAL A 72 9.00 6.84 -13.07
C VAL A 72 7.93 7.79 -12.57
N GLN A 73 7.44 7.54 -11.37
CA GLN A 73 6.48 8.40 -10.66
C GLN A 73 6.95 8.62 -9.23
N SER A 74 6.56 9.73 -8.59
CA SER A 74 6.83 9.97 -7.17
C SER A 74 5.55 9.93 -6.35
N ARG A 75 5.66 9.42 -5.12
CA ARG A 75 4.59 9.50 -4.11
C ARG A 75 4.95 10.52 -3.01
N ARG A 76 3.94 10.94 -2.26
CA ARG A 76 4.10 11.88 -1.13
C ARG A 76 4.47 11.20 0.19
N THR A 77 4.52 9.88 0.24
CA THR A 77 4.89 9.08 1.42
C THR A 77 6.36 8.69 1.37
N GLY A 78 6.96 8.47 2.54
CA GLY A 78 8.34 7.99 2.66
C GLY A 78 8.50 6.50 2.31
N GLY A 79 9.64 5.94 2.69
CA GLY A 79 10.02 4.54 2.44
C GLY A 79 11.09 4.41 1.37
N ALA A 80 11.06 3.33 0.60
CA ALA A 80 11.97 3.02 -0.50
C ALA A 80 11.21 2.95 -1.86
N PRO A 81 11.90 2.87 -3.02
CA PRO A 81 11.27 2.67 -4.31
C PRO A 81 10.40 1.40 -4.33
N VAL A 82 9.24 1.48 -4.97
CA VAL A 82 8.28 0.37 -5.09
C VAL A 82 7.93 0.15 -6.55
N PRO A 83 8.16 -1.06 -7.09
CA PRO A 83 7.77 -1.41 -8.45
C PRO A 83 6.26 -1.63 -8.52
N GLN A 84 5.66 -1.11 -9.59
CA GLN A 84 4.24 -1.19 -9.90
C GLN A 84 4.07 -1.71 -11.33
N LEU A 85 3.29 -2.77 -11.54
CA LEU A 85 3.06 -3.38 -12.85
C LEU A 85 1.76 -4.20 -12.83
N PRO A 86 1.18 -4.58 -13.99
CA PRO A 86 0.16 -5.60 -14.04
C PRO A 86 0.64 -6.87 -13.32
N GLY A 87 -0.21 -7.48 -12.48
CA GLY A 87 0.20 -8.56 -11.56
C GLY A 87 0.46 -8.11 -10.13
N VAL A 88 0.28 -6.81 -9.84
CA VAL A 88 0.29 -6.24 -8.49
C VAL A 88 -1.09 -5.67 -8.19
N ILE A 89 -1.60 -5.88 -6.97
CA ILE A 89 -2.77 -5.17 -6.45
C ILE A 89 -2.33 -4.19 -5.38
N ASN A 90 -2.81 -2.96 -5.50
CA ASN A 90 -2.64 -1.93 -4.49
C ASN A 90 -3.92 -1.73 -3.69
N VAL A 91 -3.75 -1.50 -2.40
CA VAL A 91 -4.79 -1.16 -1.44
C VAL A 91 -4.44 0.18 -0.82
N SER A 92 -5.36 1.14 -0.88
CA SER A 92 -5.32 2.34 -0.03
C SER A 92 -6.55 2.33 0.86
N TYR A 93 -6.32 2.25 2.16
CA TYR A 93 -7.36 2.24 3.18
C TYR A 93 -7.28 3.49 4.03
N LEU A 94 -8.34 4.30 3.97
CA LEU A 94 -8.50 5.49 4.80
C LEU A 94 -9.56 5.20 5.87
N THR A 95 -9.25 5.56 7.12
CA THR A 95 -10.23 5.52 8.20
C THR A 95 -9.95 6.62 9.21
N VAL A 96 -11.04 7.25 9.67
CA VAL A 96 -10.97 8.20 10.78
C VAL A 96 -10.59 7.44 12.04
N TRP A 97 -9.53 7.90 12.71
CA TRP A 97 -9.11 7.32 13.97
C TRP A 97 -10.06 7.71 15.08
N PRO A 98 -10.38 6.80 16.02
CA PRO A 98 -11.34 7.13 17.10
C PRO A 98 -10.93 8.36 17.88
N ASN A 99 -11.88 9.28 18.10
CA ASN A 99 -11.68 10.46 18.92
C ASN A 99 -11.29 10.08 20.36
N ASN A 100 -10.47 10.89 20.99
CA ASN A 100 -9.97 10.68 22.35
C ASN A 100 -9.09 9.45 22.56
N THR A 101 -8.59 8.88 21.46
CA THR A 101 -7.66 7.75 21.48
C THR A 101 -6.35 8.18 20.87
N PRO A 102 -5.21 8.08 21.59
CA PRO A 102 -3.90 8.35 21.02
C PRO A 102 -3.66 7.46 19.78
N TYR A 103 -3.07 8.04 18.74
CA TYR A 103 -2.67 7.26 17.57
C TYR A 103 -1.38 6.51 17.88
N HIS A 104 -1.43 5.19 17.77
CA HIS A 104 -0.27 4.32 17.90
C HIS A 104 0.06 3.68 16.55
N ILE A 105 1.24 4.00 16.01
CA ILE A 105 1.71 3.51 14.70
C ILE A 105 1.66 1.99 14.62
N GLN A 106 2.17 1.31 15.66
CA GLN A 106 2.20 -0.15 15.72
C GLN A 106 0.79 -0.76 15.70
N THR A 107 -0.14 -0.23 16.50
CA THR A 107 -1.54 -0.69 16.53
C THR A 107 -2.21 -0.52 15.17
N ALA A 108 -1.94 0.60 14.49
CA ALA A 108 -2.49 0.87 13.17
C ALA A 108 -1.96 -0.12 12.11
N TYR A 109 -0.66 -0.43 12.13
CA TYR A 109 -0.08 -1.45 11.25
C TYR A 109 -0.64 -2.85 11.55
N GLN A 110 -0.66 -3.26 12.83
CA GLN A 110 -1.19 -4.55 13.24
C GLN A 110 -2.64 -4.73 12.80
N TYR A 111 -3.46 -3.70 13.01
CA TYR A 111 -4.84 -3.70 12.56
C TYR A 111 -4.96 -3.90 11.04
N PHE A 112 -4.19 -3.15 10.26
CA PHE A 112 -4.18 -3.27 8.81
C PHE A 112 -3.67 -4.63 8.33
N CYS A 113 -2.59 -5.14 8.92
CA CYS A 113 -2.06 -6.47 8.62
C CYS A 113 -3.06 -7.58 8.93
N THR A 114 -3.81 -7.50 10.03
CA THR A 114 -4.86 -8.48 10.38
C THR A 114 -5.94 -8.57 9.28
N ILE A 115 -6.31 -7.43 8.69
CA ILE A 115 -7.27 -7.42 7.58
C ILE A 115 -6.68 -8.11 6.34
N LEU A 116 -5.42 -7.80 6.00
CA LEU A 116 -4.73 -8.44 4.87
C LEU A 116 -4.54 -9.94 5.10
N GLN A 117 -4.18 -10.36 6.32
CA GLN A 117 -4.09 -11.78 6.69
C GLN A 117 -5.45 -12.49 6.53
N SER A 118 -6.56 -11.83 6.86
CA SER A 118 -7.91 -12.37 6.63
C SER A 118 -8.19 -12.60 5.14
N PHE A 119 -7.69 -11.76 4.25
CA PHE A 119 -7.78 -11.98 2.81
C PHE A 119 -7.02 -13.25 2.38
N PHE A 120 -5.77 -13.43 2.82
CA PHE A 120 -4.99 -14.64 2.49
C PHE A 120 -5.61 -15.90 3.10
N HIS A 121 -6.15 -15.81 4.31
CA HIS A 121 -6.84 -16.92 4.96
C HIS A 121 -8.07 -17.40 4.17
N GLN A 122 -8.82 -16.49 3.52
CA GLN A 122 -9.94 -16.87 2.63
C GLN A 122 -9.47 -17.70 1.42
N LEU A 123 -8.19 -17.59 1.04
CA LEU A 123 -7.54 -18.36 -0.02
C LEU A 123 -6.84 -19.63 0.51
N GLY A 124 -6.99 -19.94 1.81
CA GLY A 124 -6.32 -21.08 2.44
C GLY A 124 -4.82 -20.88 2.70
N ILE A 125 -4.33 -19.64 2.60
CA ILE A 125 -2.90 -19.31 2.74
C ILE A 125 -2.63 -18.68 4.12
N ALA A 126 -1.68 -19.24 4.85
CA ALA A 126 -1.17 -18.66 6.09
C ALA A 126 -0.09 -17.61 5.77
N THR A 127 -0.13 -16.48 6.47
CA THR A 127 0.88 -15.42 6.36
C THR A 127 1.41 -14.99 7.72
N THR A 128 2.67 -14.60 7.77
CA THR A 128 3.31 -13.99 8.94
C THR A 128 3.58 -12.51 8.70
N VAL A 129 3.58 -11.71 9.76
CA VAL A 129 3.96 -10.29 9.72
C VAL A 129 5.37 -10.13 10.24
N GLY A 130 6.21 -9.41 9.50
CA GLY A 130 7.60 -9.14 9.90
C GLY A 130 8.41 -8.51 8.76
N ASP A 131 9.66 -8.18 9.09
CA ASP A 131 10.67 -7.77 8.12
C ASP A 131 11.04 -8.93 7.17
N THR A 132 11.63 -8.58 6.05
CA THR A 132 12.12 -9.54 5.05
C THR A 132 13.46 -9.03 4.53
N PRO A 133 14.56 -9.33 5.24
CA PRO A 133 15.89 -8.84 4.84
C PRO A 133 16.21 -9.17 3.38
N GLY A 134 16.75 -8.19 2.67
CA GLY A 134 17.02 -8.30 1.23
C GLY A 134 15.83 -7.96 0.32
N SER A 135 14.64 -7.72 0.88
CA SER A 135 13.51 -7.28 0.06
C SER A 135 13.56 -5.77 -0.25
N TYR A 136 12.95 -5.37 -1.36
CA TYR A 136 12.73 -3.93 -1.59
C TYR A 136 11.73 -3.38 -0.55
N CYS A 137 11.96 -2.15 -0.10
CA CYS A 137 11.11 -1.50 0.91
C CYS A 137 10.88 -2.42 2.12
N ASP A 138 11.98 -2.92 2.69
CA ASP A 138 11.94 -3.78 3.86
C ASP A 138 11.45 -3.00 5.08
N GLY A 139 10.48 -3.58 5.79
CA GLY A 139 9.85 -2.96 6.96
C GLY A 139 9.18 -4.01 7.83
N ASP A 140 9.03 -3.70 9.11
CA ASP A 140 8.56 -4.60 10.18
C ASP A 140 7.14 -5.15 9.96
N TYR A 141 6.40 -4.60 9.00
CA TYR A 141 4.99 -4.94 8.75
C TYR A 141 4.73 -5.44 7.33
N ASN A 142 5.71 -6.09 6.70
CA ASN A 142 5.48 -6.87 5.50
C ASN A 142 4.63 -8.11 5.84
N LEU A 143 3.88 -8.65 4.88
CA LEU A 143 3.32 -9.99 4.98
C LEU A 143 4.18 -10.96 4.18
N ASN A 144 4.43 -12.10 4.80
CA ASN A 144 5.29 -13.15 4.25
C ASN A 144 4.54 -14.48 4.16
N ILE A 145 4.78 -15.24 3.09
CA ILE A 145 4.41 -16.65 2.94
C ILE A 145 5.74 -17.43 2.97
N ASP A 146 5.87 -18.39 3.88
CA ASP A 146 7.08 -19.20 4.05
C ASP A 146 8.38 -18.38 4.13
N GLY A 147 8.32 -17.24 4.84
CA GLY A 147 9.45 -16.32 5.01
C GLY A 147 9.78 -15.45 3.80
N LYS A 148 8.98 -15.48 2.73
CA LYS A 148 9.15 -14.67 1.54
C LYS A 148 8.08 -13.59 1.45
N LYS A 149 8.49 -12.38 1.17
CA LYS A 149 7.60 -11.22 1.06
C LYS A 149 6.59 -11.36 -0.07
N VAL A 150 5.31 -11.27 0.27
CA VAL A 150 4.19 -11.22 -0.67
C VAL A 150 3.46 -9.87 -0.64
N VAL A 151 3.53 -9.14 0.50
CA VAL A 151 2.93 -7.80 0.64
C VAL A 151 3.91 -6.85 1.30
N GLY A 152 4.09 -5.68 0.69
CA GLY A 152 4.69 -4.53 1.34
C GLY A 152 3.62 -3.60 1.88
N THR A 153 3.80 -3.04 3.08
CA THR A 153 2.86 -2.09 3.69
C THR A 153 3.50 -0.75 3.98
N ALA A 154 2.68 0.29 3.99
CA ALA A 154 3.05 1.63 4.43
C ALA A 154 1.87 2.30 5.12
N GLN A 155 2.13 3.28 5.98
CA GLN A 155 1.06 4.11 6.53
C GLN A 155 1.48 5.56 6.67
N ARG A 156 0.48 6.43 6.69
CA ARG A 156 0.62 7.85 6.93
C ARG A 156 -0.51 8.33 7.84
N ILE A 157 -0.16 9.17 8.80
CA ILE A 157 -1.12 9.90 9.61
C ILE A 157 -1.43 11.23 8.92
N LEU A 158 -2.71 11.50 8.72
CA LEU A 158 -3.21 12.77 8.26
C LEU A 158 -3.90 13.47 9.43
N ARG A 159 -3.54 14.73 9.67
CA ARG A 159 -4.20 15.59 10.64
C ARG A 159 -5.01 16.62 9.86
N LEU A 160 -6.29 16.32 9.69
CA LEU A 160 -7.20 17.13 8.89
C LEU A 160 -7.89 18.15 9.80
N SER A 161 -8.11 19.35 9.28
CA SER A 161 -8.94 20.36 9.95
C SER A 161 -10.39 19.92 9.84
N ALA A 162 -11.18 20.05 10.89
CA ALA A 162 -12.61 19.83 10.81
C ALA A 162 -13.23 20.79 9.78
N GLY A 163 -14.07 20.26 8.89
CA GLY A 163 -14.71 21.04 7.83
C GLY A 163 -15.52 22.22 8.35
N ALA A 164 -15.76 23.22 7.52
CA ALA A 164 -16.53 24.42 7.83
C ALA A 164 -17.95 24.02 8.30
N GLY A 165 -18.23 24.12 9.61
CA GLY A 165 -19.51 23.79 10.23
C GLY A 165 -19.42 23.18 11.63
N MET A 166 -18.23 22.77 12.06
CA MET A 166 -17.96 22.32 13.42
C MET A 166 -17.35 23.45 14.25
N GLY A 167 -17.72 23.53 15.54
CA GLY A 167 -17.34 24.65 16.42
C GLY A 167 -15.84 24.78 16.62
N ALA A 168 -15.37 25.95 17.06
CA ALA A 168 -13.96 26.32 17.23
C ALA A 168 -13.15 25.41 18.19
N ASP A 169 -13.79 24.50 18.91
CA ASP A 169 -13.19 23.51 19.82
C ASP A 169 -13.03 22.11 19.17
N ASP A 170 -13.38 21.95 17.91
CA ASP A 170 -13.31 20.65 17.24
C ASP A 170 -11.86 20.31 16.88
N ALA A 171 -11.33 19.43 17.68
CA ALA A 171 -10.01 18.87 17.57
C ALA A 171 -9.72 18.34 16.14
N LYS A 172 -8.52 18.63 15.63
CA LYS A 172 -8.01 18.09 14.38
C LYS A 172 -8.29 16.60 14.29
N GLN A 173 -9.06 16.21 13.29
CA GLN A 173 -9.39 14.81 13.04
C GLN A 173 -8.13 14.04 12.62
N THR A 174 -7.85 12.94 13.28
CA THR A 174 -6.76 12.05 12.91
C THR A 174 -7.30 11.02 11.92
N VAL A 175 -6.67 10.88 10.76
CA VAL A 175 -7.02 9.90 9.75
C VAL A 175 -5.81 9.01 9.49
N MET A 176 -6.02 7.70 9.51
CA MET A 176 -5.06 6.71 9.07
C MET A 176 -5.22 6.51 7.57
N LEU A 177 -4.14 6.71 6.82
CA LEU A 177 -3.99 6.20 5.45
C LEU A 177 -3.01 5.03 5.50
N ALA A 178 -3.52 3.81 5.34
CA ALA A 178 -2.72 2.59 5.22
C ALA A 178 -2.70 2.13 3.77
N GLN A 179 -1.53 1.75 3.28
CA GLN A 179 -1.31 1.31 1.90
C GLN A 179 -0.65 -0.07 1.89
N ALA A 180 -1.04 -0.90 0.94
CA ALA A 180 -0.40 -2.18 0.69
C ALA A 180 -0.18 -2.40 -0.81
N CYS A 181 0.91 -3.10 -1.13
CA CYS A 181 1.26 -3.55 -2.47
C CYS A 181 1.39 -5.07 -2.41
N LEU A 182 0.43 -5.79 -3.01
CA LEU A 182 0.34 -7.24 -3.01
C LEU A 182 0.91 -7.78 -4.32
N LEU A 183 1.87 -8.69 -4.24
CA LEU A 183 2.41 -9.42 -5.39
C LEU A 183 1.44 -10.57 -5.74
N ILE A 184 0.66 -10.40 -6.79
CA ILE A 184 -0.37 -11.36 -7.20
C ILE A 184 0.20 -12.36 -8.20
N ASP A 185 0.68 -11.87 -9.35
CA ASP A 185 1.27 -12.66 -10.43
C ASP A 185 2.46 -11.89 -11.02
N ALA A 186 3.37 -11.49 -10.15
CA ALA A 186 4.53 -10.70 -10.52
C ALA A 186 5.78 -11.59 -10.55
N ASP A 187 6.55 -11.51 -11.62
CA ASP A 187 7.89 -12.10 -11.68
C ASP A 187 8.83 -11.36 -10.74
N CYS A 188 9.31 -12.07 -9.71
CA CYS A 188 10.18 -11.50 -8.67
C CYS A 188 11.51 -10.98 -9.22
N GLN A 189 12.10 -11.61 -10.23
CA GLN A 189 13.31 -11.09 -10.90
C GLN A 189 13.02 -9.78 -11.63
N HIS A 190 11.88 -9.73 -12.31
CA HIS A 190 11.48 -8.56 -13.07
C HIS A 190 11.18 -7.33 -12.19
N ILE A 191 10.55 -7.53 -11.01
CA ILE A 191 10.24 -6.42 -10.10
C ILE A 191 11.47 -5.88 -9.35
N VAL A 192 12.48 -6.71 -9.12
CA VAL A 192 13.70 -6.32 -8.39
C VAL A 192 14.64 -5.50 -9.27
N ALA A 193 14.70 -5.77 -10.56
CA ALA A 193 15.63 -5.13 -11.50
C ALA A 193 15.56 -3.58 -11.48
N PRO A 194 14.39 -2.92 -11.61
CA PRO A 194 14.31 -1.46 -11.60
C PRO A 194 14.67 -0.85 -10.24
N VAL A 195 14.40 -1.55 -9.14
CA VAL A 195 14.76 -1.08 -7.79
C VAL A 195 16.28 -1.13 -7.61
N SER A 196 16.91 -2.23 -8.01
CA SER A 196 18.36 -2.40 -7.94
C SER A 196 19.09 -1.37 -8.80
N LEU A 197 18.62 -1.12 -10.03
CA LEU A 197 19.16 -0.07 -10.91
C LEU A 197 19.00 1.32 -10.28
N CYS A 198 17.84 1.61 -9.71
CA CYS A 198 17.58 2.87 -9.03
C CYS A 198 18.52 3.06 -7.83
N ASN A 199 18.69 2.05 -6.99
CA ASN A 199 19.62 2.08 -5.86
C ASN A 199 21.06 2.34 -6.35
N GLN A 200 21.53 1.62 -7.35
CA GLN A 200 22.87 1.78 -7.92
C GLN A 200 23.10 3.22 -8.42
N LEU A 201 22.17 3.78 -9.18
CA LEU A 201 22.29 5.13 -9.74
C LEU A 201 22.18 6.23 -8.68
N CYS A 202 21.52 5.94 -7.56
CA CYS A 202 21.41 6.85 -6.41
C CYS A 202 22.51 6.63 -5.35
N GLY A 203 23.48 5.74 -5.60
CA GLY A 203 24.61 5.49 -4.69
C GLY A 203 24.25 4.70 -3.43
N HIS A 204 23.18 3.90 -3.46
CA HIS A 204 22.80 3.01 -2.36
C HIS A 204 23.44 1.62 -2.57
N ALA A 205 24.02 1.10 -1.47
CA ALA A 205 24.67 -0.22 -1.47
C ALA A 205 23.69 -1.39 -1.21
N ASP A 206 22.43 -1.09 -0.93
CA ASP A 206 21.43 -2.10 -0.59
C ASP A 206 21.23 -3.08 -1.76
N ARG A 207 21.55 -4.35 -1.51
CA ARG A 207 21.30 -5.44 -2.44
C ARG A 207 19.88 -5.94 -2.26
N ILE A 208 19.12 -5.91 -3.35
CA ILE A 208 17.76 -6.45 -3.38
C ILE A 208 17.82 -7.85 -3.99
N GLU A 209 17.24 -8.82 -3.31
CA GLU A 209 17.26 -10.24 -3.70
C GLU A 209 15.86 -10.66 -4.17
N ALA A 210 15.78 -11.27 -5.34
CA ALA A 210 14.49 -11.70 -5.89
C ALA A 210 13.91 -12.90 -5.11
N GLU A 211 14.79 -13.76 -4.61
CA GLU A 211 14.49 -15.03 -3.95
C GLU A 211 13.76 -14.87 -2.62
N VAL A 212 13.86 -13.68 -2.00
CA VAL A 212 13.16 -13.35 -0.75
C VAL A 212 11.74 -12.81 -0.97
N HIS A 213 11.31 -12.75 -2.24
CA HIS A 213 9.95 -12.37 -2.62
C HIS A 213 9.18 -13.58 -3.15
N THR A 214 7.86 -13.50 -3.10
CA THR A 214 6.95 -14.47 -3.71
C THR A 214 5.70 -13.76 -4.22
N SER A 215 4.96 -14.41 -5.11
CA SER A 215 3.65 -13.94 -5.57
C SER A 215 2.54 -14.88 -5.10
N LEU A 216 1.32 -14.40 -5.04
CA LEU A 216 0.14 -15.20 -4.69
C LEU A 216 -0.02 -16.40 -5.64
N ALA A 217 0.22 -16.19 -6.94
CA ALA A 217 0.13 -17.23 -7.96
C ALA A 217 1.04 -18.44 -7.70
N ALA A 218 2.18 -18.25 -7.03
CA ALA A 218 3.08 -19.35 -6.68
C ALA A 218 2.54 -20.30 -5.61
N HIS A 219 1.43 -19.96 -4.96
CA HIS A 219 0.86 -20.70 -3.82
C HIS A 219 -0.58 -21.18 -4.08
N LEU A 220 -1.08 -21.07 -5.30
CA LEU A 220 -2.43 -21.48 -5.70
C LEU A 220 -2.37 -22.34 -6.96
N ASP A 221 -3.16 -23.41 -7.00
CA ASP A 221 -3.32 -24.23 -8.21
C ASP A 221 -4.02 -23.45 -9.35
N GLU A 222 -4.96 -22.57 -8.97
CA GLU A 222 -5.67 -21.68 -9.89
C GLU A 222 -5.76 -20.29 -9.26
N LEU A 223 -5.23 -19.30 -9.97
CA LEU A 223 -5.26 -17.90 -9.53
C LEU A 223 -6.65 -17.29 -9.79
N PRO A 224 -7.34 -16.77 -8.76
CA PRO A 224 -8.61 -16.06 -8.97
C PRO A 224 -8.45 -14.83 -9.88
N THR A 225 -9.50 -14.48 -10.61
CA THR A 225 -9.50 -13.27 -11.44
C THR A 225 -9.33 -12.01 -10.60
N ILE A 226 -8.92 -10.90 -11.23
CA ILE A 226 -8.74 -9.62 -10.53
C ILE A 226 -10.03 -9.15 -9.82
N GLU A 227 -11.19 -9.39 -10.42
CA GLU A 227 -12.50 -9.06 -9.85
C GLU A 227 -12.80 -9.91 -8.61
N GLN A 228 -12.48 -11.21 -8.65
CA GLN A 228 -12.62 -12.11 -7.49
C GLN A 228 -11.67 -11.71 -6.37
N LEU A 229 -10.42 -11.37 -6.68
CA LEU A 229 -9.46 -10.87 -5.68
C LEU A 229 -9.93 -9.55 -5.05
N PHE A 230 -10.46 -8.61 -5.83
CA PHE A 230 -11.06 -7.39 -5.30
C PHE A 230 -12.28 -7.65 -4.43
N GLN A 231 -13.09 -8.66 -4.77
CA GLN A 231 -14.22 -9.08 -3.95
C GLN A 231 -13.76 -9.65 -2.60
N LEU A 232 -12.78 -10.55 -2.60
CA LEU A 232 -12.21 -11.15 -1.38
C LEU A 232 -11.56 -10.07 -0.48
N LEU A 233 -10.77 -9.16 -1.06
CA LEU A 233 -10.21 -8.01 -0.32
C LEU A 233 -11.33 -7.16 0.30
N THR A 234 -12.37 -6.84 -0.47
CA THR A 234 -13.52 -6.08 0.05
C THR A 234 -14.19 -6.82 1.20
N GLN A 235 -14.41 -8.13 1.09
CA GLN A 235 -14.99 -8.94 2.16
C GLN A 235 -14.13 -8.91 3.43
N ALA A 236 -12.81 -9.06 3.31
CA ALA A 236 -11.89 -8.95 4.43
C ALA A 236 -12.00 -7.58 5.13
N PHE A 237 -12.05 -6.49 4.36
CA PHE A 237 -12.23 -5.14 4.89
C PHE A 237 -13.60 -4.92 5.52
N MET A 238 -14.66 -5.50 4.99
CA MET A 238 -16.01 -5.36 5.53
C MET A 238 -16.23 -6.19 6.79
N ALA A 239 -15.64 -7.38 6.85
CA ALA A 239 -15.75 -8.32 7.97
C ALA A 239 -14.80 -8.01 9.15
N ARG A 240 -13.89 -7.05 8.99
CA ARG A 240 -12.89 -6.72 10.00
C ARG A 240 -13.51 -6.39 11.36
N PRO A 241 -12.82 -6.72 12.47
CA PRO A 241 -13.23 -6.29 13.78
C PRO A 241 -13.21 -4.76 13.89
N PRO A 242 -13.99 -4.16 14.80
CA PRO A 242 -13.85 -2.74 15.12
C PRO A 242 -12.40 -2.42 15.51
N LEU A 243 -11.92 -1.24 15.13
CA LEU A 243 -10.64 -0.76 15.60
C LEU A 243 -10.71 -0.53 17.11
N VAL A 244 -10.24 -1.51 17.88
CA VAL A 244 -10.15 -1.42 19.33
C VAL A 244 -8.74 -0.99 19.68
N VAL A 245 -8.60 0.24 20.15
CA VAL A 245 -7.33 0.72 20.69
C VAL A 245 -7.36 0.43 22.18
N GLY A 246 -6.55 -0.53 22.63
CA GLY A 246 -6.44 -0.88 24.04
C GLY A 246 -6.08 0.36 24.86
N LYS A 247 -6.68 0.51 26.03
CA LYS A 247 -6.17 1.46 27.02
C LYS A 247 -4.77 0.99 27.40
N ALA A 248 -3.78 1.84 27.17
CA ALA A 248 -2.42 1.65 27.66
C ALA A 248 -2.40 1.61 29.18
#